data_8cfba341a00a7e52f4c856d3368556fe
#
_entry.id   8cfba341a00a7e52f4c856d3368556fe
#
_cell.length_a   1.000
_cell.length_b   1.000
_cell.length_c   1.000
_cell.angle_alpha   90.00
_cell.angle_beta   90.00
_cell.angle_gamma   90.00
#
_symmetry.space_group_name_H-M   'P 1'
#
loop_
_entity.id
_entity.type
_entity.pdbx_description
1 polymer ?
#
loop_
_entity_poly.entity_id
_entity_poly.type
_entity_poly.pdbx_seq_one_letter_code
_entity_poly.pdbx_strand_id
1 'polypeptide(L)'
;MSGTKSLQETYSPEGICFGCGPANKEGLRIRSFVEGEELVATFQAERRHQAFKGMLNGGIIGSLLDCHCNWMAAWHLMQRQGLEAPPCTVTAEYTIKMLKPTPIAAPLQLRAWVIESSDRRAKVGGTLSAAGEVTATCEGVFVAVRPGHPAFHRW
;
A
#
# COMPACT_ATOMS: atom_id res chain seq x y z
N MET A 1 5.29 -12.47 12.32
CA MET A 1 6.43 -13.25 12.82
C MET A 1 7.68 -12.45 12.73
N SER A 2 8.44 -12.41 13.79
CA SER A 2 9.76 -11.78 13.75
C SER A 2 10.61 -12.52 12.71
N GLY A 3 11.36 -11.80 11.90
CA GLY A 3 12.20 -12.38 10.87
C GLY A 3 11.59 -12.43 9.47
N THR A 4 10.26 -12.31 9.35
CA THR A 4 9.63 -12.25 8.03
C THR A 4 9.76 -10.82 7.49
N LYS A 5 10.32 -10.69 6.29
CA LYS A 5 10.45 -9.39 5.63
C LYS A 5 9.21 -9.06 4.82
N SER A 6 8.80 -7.82 4.86
CA SER A 6 7.74 -7.32 3.99
C SER A 6 8.23 -7.25 2.54
N LEU A 7 7.31 -7.02 1.61
CA LEU A 7 7.68 -6.78 0.22
C LEU A 7 8.59 -5.57 0.09
N GLN A 8 8.30 -4.51 0.84
CA GLN A 8 9.08 -3.28 0.83
C GLN A 8 10.52 -3.54 1.27
N GLU A 9 10.69 -4.25 2.38
CA GLU A 9 12.02 -4.58 2.90
C GLU A 9 12.80 -5.52 1.97
N THR A 10 12.09 -6.38 1.27
CA THR A 10 12.72 -7.34 0.35
C THR A 10 13.17 -6.68 -0.94
N TYR A 11 12.32 -5.84 -1.54
CA TYR A 11 12.54 -5.34 -2.89
C TYR A 11 12.90 -3.86 -2.96
N SER A 12 12.67 -3.10 -1.89
CA SER A 12 12.91 -1.66 -1.87
C SER A 12 13.48 -1.20 -0.52
N PRO A 13 14.54 -1.85 -0.02
CA PRO A 13 15.05 -1.52 1.32
C PRO A 13 15.55 -0.09 1.45
N GLU A 14 15.99 0.53 0.35
CA GLU A 14 16.47 1.91 0.31
C GLU A 14 15.38 2.90 -0.09
N GLY A 15 14.14 2.44 -0.26
CA GLY A 15 13.02 3.30 -0.66
C GLY A 15 12.73 4.40 0.34
N ILE A 16 12.42 5.60 -0.18
CA ILE A 16 12.18 6.79 0.65
C ILE A 16 10.74 7.31 0.56
N CYS A 17 9.84 6.55 -0.06
CA CYS A 17 8.44 6.94 -0.15
C CYS A 17 7.87 7.22 1.24
N PHE A 18 7.14 8.33 1.38
CA PHE A 18 6.52 8.68 2.66
C PHE A 18 5.62 7.56 3.20
N GLY A 19 4.85 6.90 2.33
CA GLY A 19 3.92 5.86 2.77
C GLY A 19 4.59 4.51 3.01
N CYS A 20 5.53 4.10 2.16
CA CYS A 20 6.03 2.72 2.17
C CYS A 20 7.55 2.56 2.14
N GLY A 21 8.31 3.64 2.14
CA GLY A 21 9.77 3.56 2.08
C GLY A 21 10.40 3.10 3.39
N PRO A 22 11.06 1.93 3.42
CA PRO A 22 11.71 1.46 4.64
C PRO A 22 12.80 2.40 5.15
N ALA A 23 13.46 3.13 4.25
CA ALA A 23 14.55 4.03 4.60
C ALA A 23 14.07 5.42 5.05
N ASN A 24 12.79 5.74 4.90
CA ASN A 24 12.26 7.02 5.37
C ASN A 24 11.77 6.90 6.82
N LYS A 25 12.61 7.30 7.75
CA LYS A 25 12.31 7.19 9.18
C LYS A 25 11.17 8.11 9.65
N GLU A 26 10.86 9.13 8.86
CA GLU A 26 9.76 10.06 9.16
C GLU A 26 8.46 9.67 8.46
N GLY A 27 8.49 8.63 7.63
CA GLY A 27 7.32 8.15 6.91
C GLY A 27 6.52 7.10 7.68
N LEU A 28 5.50 6.60 7.03
CA LEU A 28 4.59 5.61 7.62
C LEU A 28 5.20 4.21 7.66
N ARG A 29 6.09 3.92 6.72
CA ARG A 29 6.80 2.64 6.60
C ARG A 29 5.88 1.43 6.66
N ILE A 30 4.83 1.47 5.83
CA ILE A 30 3.90 0.35 5.72
C ILE A 30 4.64 -0.92 5.30
N ARG A 31 4.25 -2.04 5.90
CA ARG A 31 4.85 -3.34 5.62
C ARG A 31 3.77 -4.28 5.09
N SER A 32 3.91 -4.70 3.83
CA SER A 32 2.93 -5.52 3.13
C SER A 32 3.41 -6.95 2.99
N PHE A 33 2.52 -7.90 3.24
CA PHE A 33 2.81 -9.34 3.20
C PHE A 33 1.80 -10.05 2.31
N VAL A 34 2.27 -11.05 1.59
CA VAL A 34 1.41 -11.87 0.72
C VAL A 34 0.63 -12.87 1.58
N GLU A 35 -0.68 -12.92 1.36
CA GLU A 35 -1.57 -13.92 1.99
C GLU A 35 -2.52 -14.46 0.92
N GLY A 36 -2.18 -15.61 0.34
CA GLY A 36 -2.89 -16.16 -0.79
C GLY A 36 -2.75 -15.25 -2.02
N GLU A 37 -3.86 -14.79 -2.54
CA GLU A 37 -3.88 -13.86 -3.68
C GLU A 37 -4.04 -12.41 -3.25
N GLU A 38 -4.03 -12.15 -1.95
CA GLU A 38 -4.17 -10.81 -1.39
C GLU A 38 -2.88 -10.34 -0.75
N LEU A 39 -2.82 -9.05 -0.52
CA LEU A 39 -1.76 -8.43 0.24
C LEU A 39 -2.35 -7.89 1.54
N VAL A 40 -1.68 -8.14 2.65
CA VAL A 40 -2.15 -7.71 3.97
C VAL A 40 -1.09 -6.87 4.68
N ALA A 41 -1.55 -5.93 5.50
CA ALA A 41 -0.68 -5.12 6.33
C ALA A 41 -1.39 -4.73 7.62
N THR A 42 -0.61 -4.54 8.68
CA THR A 42 -1.08 -4.01 9.95
C THR A 42 -0.34 -2.69 10.20
N PHE A 43 -1.07 -1.67 10.56
CA PHE A 43 -0.49 -0.35 10.84
C PHE A 43 -0.99 0.17 12.17
N GLN A 44 -0.07 0.64 13.02
CA GLN A 44 -0.43 1.29 14.28
C GLN A 44 -0.26 2.79 14.11
N ALA A 45 -1.37 3.51 14.15
CA ALA A 45 -1.35 4.96 14.04
C ALA A 45 -0.80 5.60 15.32
N GLU A 46 -0.22 6.78 15.17
CA GLU A 46 0.31 7.59 16.26
C GLU A 46 -0.53 8.86 16.42
N ARG A 47 -0.34 9.55 17.54
CA ARG A 47 -1.09 10.78 17.82
C ARG A 47 -0.90 11.85 16.73
N ARG A 48 0.30 11.92 16.14
CA ARG A 48 0.60 12.89 15.07
C ARG A 48 -0.15 12.59 13.78
N HIS A 49 -0.76 11.43 13.65
CA HIS A 49 -1.54 11.04 12.48
C HIS A 49 -3.03 11.43 12.57
N GLN A 50 -3.42 12.08 13.64
CA GLN A 50 -4.83 12.44 13.87
C GLN A 50 -5.30 13.60 12.99
N ALA A 51 -6.58 13.54 12.60
CA ALA A 51 -7.31 14.66 12.04
C ALA A 51 -7.99 15.45 13.17
N PHE A 52 -8.68 14.73 14.03
CA PHE A 52 -9.29 15.23 15.25
C PHE A 52 -9.17 14.16 16.32
N LYS A 53 -9.46 14.52 17.56
CA LYS A 53 -9.12 13.67 18.72
C LYS A 53 -9.55 12.23 18.52
N GLY A 54 -8.55 11.35 18.49
CA GLY A 54 -8.75 9.89 18.41
C GLY A 54 -9.03 9.35 17.02
N MET A 55 -9.09 10.18 15.99
CA MET A 55 -9.45 9.74 14.63
C MET A 55 -8.35 10.03 13.63
N LEU A 56 -8.13 9.08 12.74
CA LEU A 56 -7.05 9.12 11.75
C LEU A 56 -7.32 10.18 10.67
N ASN A 57 -6.28 10.90 10.26
CA ASN A 57 -6.33 11.87 9.19
C ASN A 57 -6.64 11.20 7.84
N GLY A 58 -7.53 11.82 7.05
CA GLY A 58 -7.93 11.28 5.76
C GLY A 58 -6.79 11.15 4.76
N GLY A 59 -5.84 12.07 4.79
CA GLY A 59 -4.63 11.98 3.95
C GLY A 59 -3.75 10.79 4.31
N ILE A 60 -3.66 10.45 5.60
CA ILE A 60 -2.94 9.26 6.05
C ILE A 60 -3.67 7.99 5.56
N ILE A 61 -5.00 7.95 5.67
CA ILE A 61 -5.79 6.85 5.12
C ILE A 61 -5.48 6.66 3.63
N GLY A 62 -5.47 7.77 2.88
CA GLY A 62 -5.13 7.74 1.46
C GLY A 62 -3.74 7.22 1.20
N SER A 63 -2.75 7.67 1.96
CA SER A 63 -1.36 7.21 1.81
C SER A 63 -1.23 5.72 2.09
N LEU A 64 -1.88 5.23 3.14
CA LEU A 64 -1.84 3.80 3.49
C LEU A 64 -2.43 2.94 2.38
N LEU A 65 -3.62 3.32 1.90
CA LEU A 65 -4.31 2.55 0.86
C LEU A 65 -3.60 2.66 -0.49
N ASP A 66 -3.12 3.85 -0.85
CA ASP A 66 -2.38 4.06 -2.09
C ASP A 66 -1.14 3.17 -2.15
N CYS A 67 -0.28 3.25 -1.14
CA CYS A 67 0.95 2.47 -1.12
C CYS A 67 0.69 0.97 -1.04
N HIS A 68 -0.26 0.54 -0.22
CA HIS A 68 -0.57 -0.88 -0.09
C HIS A 68 -1.13 -1.46 -1.40
N CYS A 69 -2.05 -0.75 -2.03
CA CYS A 69 -2.60 -1.15 -3.33
C CYS A 69 -1.56 -1.11 -4.44
N ASN A 70 -0.65 -0.13 -4.42
CA ASN A 70 0.43 -0.06 -5.40
C ASN A 70 1.35 -1.29 -5.29
N TRP A 71 1.69 -1.71 -4.07
CA TRP A 71 2.49 -2.91 -3.86
C TRP A 71 1.76 -4.17 -4.29
N MET A 72 0.43 -4.23 -4.12
CA MET A 72 -0.37 -5.34 -4.65
C MET A 72 -0.24 -5.41 -6.17
N ALA A 73 -0.34 -4.26 -6.84
CA ALA A 73 -0.19 -4.18 -8.30
C ALA A 73 1.21 -4.62 -8.73
N ALA A 74 2.26 -4.11 -8.07
CA ALA A 74 3.63 -4.44 -8.40
C ALA A 74 3.91 -5.94 -8.21
N TRP A 75 3.47 -6.50 -7.10
CA TRP A 75 3.61 -7.93 -6.83
C TRP A 75 2.88 -8.78 -7.88
N HIS A 76 1.63 -8.42 -8.18
CA HIS A 76 0.84 -9.13 -9.17
C HIS A 76 1.49 -9.12 -10.56
N LEU A 77 1.97 -7.96 -10.99
CA LEU A 77 2.61 -7.83 -12.30
C LEU A 77 3.92 -8.62 -12.37
N MET A 78 4.66 -8.67 -11.27
CA MET A 78 5.85 -9.52 -11.16
C MET A 78 5.50 -10.98 -11.37
N GLN A 79 4.46 -11.47 -10.69
CA GLN A 79 4.01 -12.86 -10.80
C GLN A 79 3.49 -13.16 -12.20
N ARG A 80 2.69 -12.26 -12.76
CA ARG A 80 2.10 -12.42 -14.09
C ARG A 80 3.17 -12.55 -15.17
N GLN A 81 4.26 -11.81 -15.05
CA GLN A 81 5.32 -11.78 -16.07
C GLN A 81 6.52 -12.68 -15.75
N GLY A 82 6.51 -13.34 -14.61
CA GLY A 82 7.62 -14.21 -14.19
C GLY A 82 8.91 -13.44 -13.92
N LEU A 83 8.81 -12.22 -13.40
CA LEU A 83 9.99 -11.40 -13.10
C LEU A 83 10.59 -11.76 -11.75
N GLU A 84 11.89 -11.51 -11.59
CA GLU A 84 12.60 -11.76 -10.33
C GLU A 84 12.34 -10.68 -9.28
N ALA A 85 11.89 -9.50 -9.72
CA ALA A 85 11.57 -8.37 -8.84
C ALA A 85 10.35 -7.63 -9.39
N PRO A 86 9.58 -6.93 -8.52
CA PRO A 86 8.42 -6.19 -8.98
C PRO A 86 8.85 -5.05 -9.93
N PRO A 87 8.11 -4.84 -11.02
CA PRO A 87 8.37 -3.66 -11.85
C PRO A 87 8.05 -2.41 -11.03
N CYS A 88 8.69 -1.29 -11.35
CA CYS A 88 8.40 -0.04 -10.67
C CYS A 88 7.05 0.47 -11.16
N THR A 89 6.09 0.55 -10.25
CA THR A 89 4.74 0.98 -10.54
C THR A 89 4.47 2.36 -9.94
N VAL A 90 3.60 3.12 -10.61
CA VAL A 90 3.12 4.41 -10.11
C VAL A 90 1.61 4.42 -10.12
N THR A 91 1.04 5.25 -9.26
CA THR A 91 -0.40 5.43 -9.15
C THR A 91 -0.88 6.33 -10.29
N ALA A 92 -1.74 5.80 -11.17
CA ALA A 92 -2.34 6.59 -12.23
C ALA A 92 -3.57 7.33 -11.71
N GLU A 93 -4.39 6.63 -10.92
CA GLU A 93 -5.55 7.24 -10.26
C GLU A 93 -5.98 6.34 -9.11
N TYR A 94 -6.66 6.91 -8.14
CA TYR A 94 -7.33 6.12 -7.12
C TYR A 94 -8.48 6.89 -6.51
N THR A 95 -9.48 6.14 -6.02
CA THR A 95 -10.65 6.67 -5.35
C THR A 95 -10.71 6.06 -3.97
N ILE A 96 -10.81 6.92 -2.96
CA ILE A 96 -10.99 6.51 -1.57
C ILE A 96 -12.40 6.87 -1.14
N LYS A 97 -13.10 5.91 -0.52
CA LYS A 97 -14.39 6.17 0.11
C LYS A 97 -14.20 6.09 1.62
N MET A 98 -14.52 7.16 2.30
CA MET A 98 -14.48 7.23 3.76
C MET A 98 -15.86 6.85 4.29
N LEU A 99 -16.00 5.61 4.77
CA LEU A 99 -17.29 5.08 5.21
C LEU A 99 -17.67 5.57 6.60
N LYS A 100 -16.66 5.71 7.47
CA LYS A 100 -16.81 6.20 8.83
C LYS A 100 -15.45 6.65 9.37
N PRO A 101 -15.41 7.44 10.45
CA PRO A 101 -14.13 7.81 11.05
C PRO A 101 -13.34 6.57 11.47
N THR A 102 -12.02 6.62 11.28
CA THR A 102 -11.12 5.52 11.63
C THR A 102 -10.43 5.83 12.96
N PRO A 103 -10.69 5.06 14.03
CA PRO A 103 -10.02 5.30 15.31
C PRO A 103 -8.53 4.95 15.24
N ILE A 104 -7.70 5.69 15.99
CA ILE A 104 -6.26 5.42 16.04
C ILE A 104 -5.87 4.46 17.17
N ALA A 105 -6.77 4.18 18.10
CA ALA A 105 -6.47 3.39 19.30
C ALA A 105 -6.17 1.93 18.99
N ALA A 106 -6.84 1.36 18.01
CA ALA A 106 -6.67 -0.05 17.63
C ALA A 106 -5.72 -0.18 16.43
N PRO A 107 -5.01 -1.32 16.30
CA PRO A 107 -4.27 -1.59 15.07
C PRO A 107 -5.20 -1.57 13.87
N LEU A 108 -4.69 -1.02 12.75
CA LEU A 108 -5.44 -0.95 11.50
C LEU A 108 -5.01 -2.10 10.60
N GLN A 109 -5.98 -2.71 9.91
CA GLN A 109 -5.73 -3.80 8.98
C GLN A 109 -5.98 -3.32 7.57
N LEU A 110 -5.03 -3.61 6.67
CA LEU A 110 -5.19 -3.32 5.24
C LEU A 110 -5.20 -4.62 4.47
N ARG A 111 -6.10 -4.70 3.49
CA ARG A 111 -6.14 -5.80 2.54
C ARG A 111 -6.23 -5.20 1.15
N ALA A 112 -5.59 -5.86 0.18
CA ALA A 112 -5.64 -5.44 -1.22
C ALA A 112 -5.68 -6.68 -2.12
N TRP A 113 -6.38 -6.55 -3.25
CA TRP A 113 -6.53 -7.61 -4.23
C TRP A 113 -6.63 -7.02 -5.63
N VAL A 114 -6.31 -7.82 -6.65
CA VAL A 114 -6.40 -7.36 -8.03
C VAL A 114 -7.81 -7.59 -8.56
N ILE A 115 -8.37 -6.58 -9.20
CA ILE A 115 -9.68 -6.64 -9.84
C ILE A 115 -9.51 -7.07 -11.30
N GLU A 116 -8.60 -6.44 -12.02
CA GLU A 116 -8.27 -6.79 -13.40
C GLU A 116 -6.86 -6.31 -13.72
N SER A 117 -6.21 -6.89 -14.71
CA SER A 117 -4.86 -6.49 -15.08
C SER A 117 -4.56 -6.78 -16.55
N SER A 118 -3.55 -6.10 -17.06
CA SER A 118 -2.92 -6.36 -18.34
C SER A 118 -1.41 -6.46 -18.11
N ASP A 119 -0.60 -6.42 -19.15
CA ASP A 119 0.85 -6.64 -18.99
C ASP A 119 1.56 -5.57 -18.15
N ARG A 120 1.07 -4.33 -18.16
CA ARG A 120 1.73 -3.22 -17.47
C ARG A 120 0.82 -2.45 -16.52
N ARG A 121 -0.41 -2.91 -16.35
CA ARG A 121 -1.42 -2.15 -15.62
C ARG A 121 -2.24 -3.09 -14.75
N ALA A 122 -2.54 -2.68 -13.52
CA ALA A 122 -3.42 -3.43 -12.64
C ALA A 122 -4.41 -2.49 -11.97
N LYS A 123 -5.67 -2.90 -11.95
CA LYS A 123 -6.70 -2.26 -11.16
C LYS A 123 -6.82 -3.06 -9.87
N VAL A 124 -6.71 -2.38 -8.74
CA VAL A 124 -6.60 -2.99 -7.42
C VAL A 124 -7.67 -2.42 -6.50
N GLY A 125 -8.33 -3.31 -5.76
CA GLY A 125 -9.22 -2.91 -4.67
C GLY A 125 -8.53 -3.08 -3.34
N GLY A 126 -8.92 -2.25 -2.37
CA GLY A 126 -8.37 -2.34 -1.02
C GLY A 126 -9.35 -1.88 0.04
N THR A 127 -9.11 -2.35 1.27
CA THR A 127 -9.88 -1.94 2.44
C THR A 127 -8.95 -1.60 3.59
N LEU A 128 -9.42 -0.68 4.44
CA LEU A 128 -8.80 -0.38 5.71
C LEU A 128 -9.85 -0.64 6.79
N SER A 129 -9.47 -1.41 7.81
CA SER A 129 -10.37 -1.82 8.88
C SER A 129 -9.77 -1.48 10.24
N ALA A 130 -10.64 -1.17 11.20
CA ALA A 130 -10.28 -0.98 12.59
C ALA A 130 -11.22 -1.84 13.44
N ALA A 131 -10.67 -2.66 14.34
CA ALA A 131 -11.45 -3.53 15.21
C ALA A 131 -12.47 -4.39 14.45
N GLY A 132 -12.07 -4.94 13.30
CA GLY A 132 -12.90 -5.82 12.49
C GLY A 132 -13.93 -5.11 11.61
N GLU A 133 -13.93 -3.79 11.58
CA GLU A 133 -14.90 -3.00 10.83
C GLU A 133 -14.21 -2.19 9.73
N VAL A 134 -14.67 -2.32 8.47
CA VAL A 134 -14.13 -1.56 7.35
C VAL A 134 -14.55 -0.08 7.50
N THR A 135 -13.55 0.80 7.57
CA THR A 135 -13.79 2.24 7.70
C THR A 135 -13.52 3.01 6.41
N ALA A 136 -12.72 2.45 5.52
CA ALA A 136 -12.41 3.06 4.23
C ALA A 136 -12.15 2.01 3.18
N THR A 137 -12.43 2.34 1.92
CA THR A 137 -12.17 1.49 0.77
C THR A 137 -11.41 2.27 -0.30
N CYS A 138 -10.71 1.53 -1.15
CA CYS A 138 -9.94 2.10 -2.25
C CYS A 138 -10.14 1.28 -3.52
N GLU A 139 -10.23 1.96 -4.65
CA GLU A 139 -10.01 1.36 -5.96
C GLU A 139 -9.00 2.24 -6.68
N GLY A 140 -7.97 1.61 -7.23
CA GLY A 140 -6.91 2.36 -7.91
C GLY A 140 -6.40 1.64 -9.13
N VAL A 141 -5.76 2.42 -10.01
CA VAL A 141 -5.09 1.92 -11.20
C VAL A 141 -3.62 2.26 -11.09
N PHE A 142 -2.78 1.25 -11.24
CA PHE A 142 -1.33 1.34 -11.06
C PHE A 142 -0.65 0.82 -12.32
N VAL A 143 0.40 1.52 -12.75
CA VAL A 143 1.02 1.26 -14.05
C VAL A 143 2.52 1.07 -13.88
N ALA A 144 3.07 -0.01 -14.47
CA ALA A 144 4.50 -0.22 -14.54
C ALA A 144 5.11 0.79 -15.52
N VAL A 145 6.12 1.53 -15.06
CA VAL A 145 6.73 2.58 -15.85
C VAL A 145 7.82 2.02 -16.76
N ARG A 146 8.10 2.74 -17.85
CA ARG A 146 9.14 2.38 -18.84
C ARG A 146 10.44 3.09 -18.52
N PRO A 147 11.58 2.61 -19.06
CA PRO A 147 12.84 3.33 -18.96
C PRO A 147 12.67 4.80 -19.41
N GLY A 148 13.30 5.72 -18.70
CA GLY A 148 13.16 7.15 -18.94
C GLY A 148 12.16 7.84 -18.04
N HIS A 149 11.27 7.10 -17.41
CA HIS A 149 10.34 7.66 -16.44
C HIS A 149 11.07 7.95 -15.12
N PRO A 150 10.79 9.06 -14.42
CA PRO A 150 11.46 9.38 -13.13
C PRO A 150 11.34 8.28 -12.06
N ALA A 151 10.29 7.48 -12.10
CA ALA A 151 10.09 6.40 -11.14
C ALA A 151 10.72 5.07 -11.58
N PHE A 152 11.33 5.01 -12.75
CA PHE A 152 12.07 3.81 -13.16
C PHE A 152 13.27 3.65 -12.23
N HIS A 153 13.44 2.51 -11.64
CA HIS A 153 14.43 2.24 -10.58
C HIS A 153 14.09 2.85 -9.21
N ARG A 154 12.81 3.07 -8.90
CA ARG A 154 12.44 3.63 -7.60
C ARG A 154 12.64 2.64 -6.44
N TRP A 155 12.80 1.36 -6.73
CA TRP A 155 13.16 0.33 -5.75
C TRP A 155 14.09 -0.74 -6.34
#